data_dae131ad41894fe72e9f487094643e52
#
_entry.id   dae131ad41894fe72e9f487094643e52
#
_cell.length_a   1.000
_cell.length_b   1.000
_cell.length_c   1.000
_cell.angle_alpha   90.00
_cell.angle_beta   90.00
_cell.angle_gamma   90.00
#
_symmetry.space_group_name_H-M   'P 1'
#
loop_
_entity.id
_entity.type
_entity.pdbx_description
1 polymer ?
#
loop_
_entity_poly.entity_id
_entity_poly.type
_entity_poly.pdbx_seq_one_letter_code
_entity_poly.pdbx_strand_id
1 'polypeptide(L)'
;MKKTQTPDKIKPFCLILPLLLSACHTAPSKPDVNDLISPGSATSNYIDPTKSLFSMENYSQSVDKWLPPGSDSAHVPVIDAATQQRYFSALKSHLFGLGPEDRSPWNPYYITSILSKEAENVRTTNFNRFLDKDRVSWGENFRAHSFHWKENVRNNAGTAIDDVYHSSGRNIVIRETLVRGLPTADPAYDDPRQAGQGYPFDNFQISSLRAGTPIYVLADSRDKRWKYVVSPTVIGWVHSEDIVKVDQKFVTKWVSLARKNLGAFIKEQISVHEHGQYYFTARPGTVLPFKNKQPGLFLVAVPVDNGDGNAKILWVRLKDDEFVAMPWELTPVNIATVMKSMSGRPYGWGNYNFYNDCSAELHSLLMPFGIFLPRNSADQIQATSRVVDLSKENVSVRISYLNAHGKAFTTLVYIPGHIMLYIGSAVINGQYIPMTYQNIWGLRPEGVKSRSIIGGSVFFPLLPTYPENIGLTSLVDKAQFKLGFIE
;
A
#
# COMPACT_ATOMS: atom_id res chain seq x y z
N MET A 1 -43.64 -29.99 7.45
CA MET A 1 -43.29 -28.59 7.24
C MET A 1 -41.81 -28.40 7.53
N LYS A 2 -40.95 -28.48 6.54
CA LYS A 2 -39.50 -28.19 6.65
C LYS A 2 -39.29 -26.79 6.13
N LYS A 3 -38.82 -25.87 7.00
CA LYS A 3 -38.38 -24.54 6.62
C LYS A 3 -37.03 -24.68 5.94
N THR A 4 -36.96 -24.36 4.66
CA THR A 4 -35.76 -24.17 3.90
C THR A 4 -35.15 -22.82 4.30
N GLN A 5 -33.97 -22.86 4.91
CA GLN A 5 -33.14 -21.67 5.07
C GLN A 5 -32.54 -21.28 3.70
N THR A 6 -32.80 -20.09 3.28
CA THR A 6 -32.14 -19.46 2.15
C THR A 6 -30.70 -19.11 2.53
N PRO A 7 -29.71 -19.35 1.67
CA PRO A 7 -28.33 -18.97 1.96
C PRO A 7 -28.19 -17.45 1.94
N ASP A 8 -27.48 -16.93 2.93
CA ASP A 8 -27.09 -15.55 3.07
C ASP A 8 -26.38 -15.05 1.80
N LYS A 9 -26.89 -13.96 1.27
CA LYS A 9 -26.30 -13.24 0.15
C LYS A 9 -24.92 -12.74 0.57
N ILE A 10 -23.88 -13.33 0.00
CA ILE A 10 -22.52 -12.82 0.02
C ILE A 10 -22.57 -11.43 -0.64
N LYS A 11 -22.38 -10.39 0.14
CA LYS A 11 -22.23 -9.03 -0.38
C LYS A 11 -20.98 -8.98 -1.22
N PRO A 12 -21.03 -8.46 -2.45
CA PRO A 12 -19.82 -8.26 -3.24
C PRO A 12 -18.91 -7.28 -2.49
N PHE A 13 -17.66 -7.64 -2.36
CA PHE A 13 -16.60 -6.83 -1.77
C PHE A 13 -16.38 -5.63 -2.71
N CYS A 14 -16.99 -4.51 -2.35
CA CYS A 14 -16.88 -3.28 -3.11
C CYS A 14 -15.49 -2.71 -2.89
N LEU A 15 -14.58 -2.86 -3.86
CA LEU A 15 -13.31 -2.12 -3.96
C LEU A 15 -13.61 -0.64 -4.31
N ILE A 16 -14.57 -0.06 -3.59
CA ILE A 16 -14.78 1.38 -3.63
C ILE A 16 -13.77 1.97 -2.68
N LEU A 17 -12.79 2.64 -3.23
CA LEU A 17 -11.90 3.55 -2.56
C LEU A 17 -12.71 4.77 -2.05
N PRO A 18 -13.23 4.81 -0.82
CA PRO A 18 -13.66 6.06 -0.24
C PRO A 18 -12.42 6.70 0.35
N LEU A 19 -11.70 7.48 -0.45
CA LEU A 19 -10.91 8.56 0.11
C LEU A 19 -11.88 9.55 0.75
N LEU A 20 -12.40 9.20 1.92
CA LEU A 20 -13.07 10.13 2.80
C LEU A 20 -11.99 11.01 3.44
N LEU A 21 -11.50 11.98 2.66
CA LEU A 21 -11.11 13.25 3.22
C LEU A 21 -12.40 13.96 3.57
N SER A 22 -12.99 13.70 4.75
CA SER A 22 -13.95 14.59 5.39
C SER A 22 -13.22 15.87 5.80
N ALA A 23 -12.95 16.74 4.82
CA ALA A 23 -12.80 18.14 5.06
C ALA A 23 -14.18 18.75 4.85
N CYS A 24 -14.72 19.44 5.87
CA CYS A 24 -15.92 20.26 5.74
C CYS A 24 -15.83 21.10 4.47
N HIS A 25 -16.69 20.81 3.50
CA HIS A 25 -16.84 21.62 2.30
C HIS A 25 -17.77 22.78 2.64
N THR A 26 -17.19 23.93 2.96
CA THR A 26 -17.79 25.19 2.56
C THR A 26 -17.31 25.43 1.13
N ALA A 27 -18.24 25.57 0.19
CA ALA A 27 -17.94 25.90 -1.19
C ALA A 27 -17.07 27.17 -1.24
N PRO A 28 -15.93 27.17 -1.93
CA PRO A 28 -15.13 28.38 -2.08
C PRO A 28 -15.89 29.34 -2.98
N SER A 29 -16.16 30.57 -2.47
CA SER A 29 -16.49 31.70 -3.30
C SER A 29 -15.40 31.89 -4.36
N LYS A 30 -15.78 32.23 -5.60
CA LYS A 30 -14.83 32.56 -6.67
C LYS A 30 -13.86 33.61 -6.16
N PRO A 31 -12.54 33.42 -6.25
CA PRO A 31 -11.60 34.50 -5.92
C PRO A 31 -11.75 35.64 -6.92
N ASP A 32 -11.95 36.85 -6.40
CA ASP A 32 -11.92 38.06 -7.23
C ASP A 32 -10.49 38.27 -7.71
N VAL A 33 -10.33 38.50 -9.02
CA VAL A 33 -9.01 38.66 -9.65
C VAL A 33 -8.23 39.85 -9.08
N ASN A 34 -8.94 40.78 -8.42
CA ASN A 34 -8.36 41.95 -7.77
C ASN A 34 -7.67 41.70 -6.42
N ASP A 35 -7.87 40.52 -5.80
CA ASP A 35 -7.19 40.14 -4.56
C ASP A 35 -5.73 39.66 -4.78
N LEU A 36 -5.29 39.60 -6.03
CA LEU A 36 -3.95 39.12 -6.37
C LEU A 36 -2.89 40.25 -6.48
N ILE A 37 -3.30 41.52 -6.39
CA ILE A 37 -2.35 42.67 -6.51
C ILE A 37 -2.77 43.77 -5.51
N SER A 38 -2.37 43.61 -4.26
CA SER A 38 -2.21 44.74 -3.32
C SER A 38 -0.87 44.62 -2.61
N PRO A 39 0.07 45.56 -2.79
CA PRO A 39 1.25 45.63 -1.95
C PRO A 39 0.86 46.27 -0.62
N GLY A 40 0.19 45.55 0.22
CA GLY A 40 -0.06 45.92 1.60
C GLY A 40 0.97 45.23 2.48
N SER A 41 1.64 45.98 3.33
CA SER A 41 2.57 45.56 4.37
C SER A 41 1.94 44.50 5.30
N ALA A 42 1.78 43.32 4.81
CA ALA A 42 1.64 42.15 5.63
C ALA A 42 3.04 41.76 6.09
N THR A 43 3.35 41.93 7.36
CA THR A 43 4.29 41.05 8.04
C THR A 43 3.73 39.65 7.82
N SER A 44 4.12 39.05 6.70
CA SER A 44 3.71 37.70 6.39
C SER A 44 4.33 36.82 7.47
N ASN A 45 3.52 36.23 8.31
CA ASN A 45 3.86 35.02 9.03
C ASN A 45 4.00 33.91 7.99
N TYR A 46 4.95 34.09 7.07
CA TYR A 46 5.38 33.05 6.17
C TYR A 46 6.07 32.02 7.06
N ILE A 47 5.31 31.02 7.46
CA ILE A 47 5.87 29.85 8.11
C ILE A 47 6.65 29.15 6.99
N ASP A 48 7.96 29.32 7.02
CA ASP A 48 8.89 28.57 6.19
C ASP A 48 8.53 27.07 6.29
N PRO A 49 8.18 26.39 5.19
CA PRO A 49 7.84 24.98 5.23
C PRO A 49 8.93 24.11 5.88
N THR A 50 10.20 24.55 5.82
CA THR A 50 11.32 23.87 6.49
C THR A 50 11.29 23.96 8.01
N LYS A 51 10.54 24.90 8.59
CA LYS A 51 10.32 25.02 10.04
C LYS A 51 9.18 24.17 10.56
N SER A 52 8.45 23.47 9.70
CA SER A 52 7.35 22.58 10.06
C SER A 52 7.78 21.11 10.15
N LEU A 53 9.06 20.82 10.30
CA LEU A 53 9.55 19.48 10.57
C LEU A 53 9.26 19.10 12.04
N PHE A 54 8.75 17.89 12.24
CA PHE A 54 8.61 17.32 13.57
C PHE A 54 9.95 16.79 14.05
N SER A 55 10.39 17.17 15.26
CA SER A 55 11.62 16.63 15.83
C SER A 55 11.39 15.19 16.32
N MET A 56 12.19 14.26 15.79
CA MET A 56 12.20 12.86 16.19
C MET A 56 13.25 12.52 17.25
N GLU A 57 14.00 13.51 17.74
CA GLU A 57 15.14 13.31 18.66
C GLU A 57 14.77 12.61 19.97
N ASN A 58 13.54 12.84 20.45
CA ASN A 58 13.05 12.22 21.69
C ASN A 58 12.61 10.76 21.52
N TYR A 59 12.52 10.26 20.28
CA TYR A 59 12.00 8.94 19.97
C TYR A 59 13.05 8.09 19.27
N SER A 60 13.52 7.05 19.95
CA SER A 60 14.51 6.16 19.35
C SER A 60 13.99 5.48 18.09
N GLN A 61 14.75 5.62 17.00
CA GLN A 61 14.48 4.97 15.72
C GLN A 61 15.29 3.68 15.54
N SER A 62 15.99 3.21 16.56
CA SER A 62 16.74 1.95 16.52
C SER A 62 15.79 0.75 16.61
N VAL A 63 15.80 -0.10 15.60
CA VAL A 63 15.03 -1.35 15.59
C VAL A 63 15.43 -2.24 16.76
N ASP A 64 16.73 -2.36 17.05
CA ASP A 64 17.26 -3.23 18.13
C ASP A 64 16.83 -2.77 19.53
N LYS A 65 16.46 -1.50 19.71
CA LYS A 65 15.88 -1.03 20.97
C LYS A 65 14.48 -1.59 21.19
N TRP A 66 13.67 -1.64 20.13
CA TRP A 66 12.28 -2.09 20.20
C TRP A 66 12.13 -3.60 20.06
N LEU A 67 13.06 -4.24 19.32
CA LEU A 67 13.14 -5.68 19.11
C LEU A 67 14.57 -6.15 19.41
N PRO A 68 14.95 -6.24 20.68
CA PRO A 68 16.32 -6.64 21.03
C PRO A 68 16.58 -8.09 20.60
N PRO A 69 17.60 -8.33 19.75
CA PRO A 69 17.86 -9.66 19.19
C PRO A 69 18.31 -10.70 20.23
N GLY A 70 18.81 -10.24 21.37
CA GLY A 70 19.25 -11.09 22.48
C GLY A 70 18.18 -11.34 23.55
N SER A 71 16.92 -10.91 23.35
CA SER A 71 15.86 -11.19 24.32
C SER A 71 15.39 -12.64 24.23
N ASP A 72 14.94 -13.23 25.36
CA ASP A 72 14.42 -14.60 25.41
C ASP A 72 13.24 -14.82 24.44
N SER A 73 12.48 -13.76 24.18
CA SER A 73 11.33 -13.79 23.26
C SER A 73 11.69 -13.53 21.80
N ALA A 74 12.94 -13.18 21.46
CA ALA A 74 13.33 -12.78 20.11
C ALA A 74 13.03 -13.84 19.04
N HIS A 75 13.11 -15.12 19.42
CA HIS A 75 12.90 -16.27 18.53
C HIS A 75 11.54 -16.97 18.77
N VAL A 76 10.68 -16.44 19.63
CA VAL A 76 9.36 -17.01 19.89
C VAL A 76 8.36 -16.47 18.88
N PRO A 77 7.63 -17.33 18.14
CA PRO A 77 6.59 -16.89 17.20
C PRO A 77 5.49 -16.09 17.91
N VAL A 78 5.08 -14.97 17.33
CA VAL A 78 4.04 -14.09 17.89
C VAL A 78 2.62 -14.51 17.50
N ILE A 79 2.49 -15.44 16.56
CA ILE A 79 1.25 -16.16 16.23
C ILE A 79 1.55 -17.67 16.13
N ASP A 80 0.53 -18.49 16.33
CA ASP A 80 0.67 -19.94 16.15
C ASP A 80 0.75 -20.33 14.66
N ALA A 81 1.32 -21.51 14.40
CA ALA A 81 1.56 -22.01 13.04
C ALA A 81 0.24 -22.19 12.24
N ALA A 82 -0.87 -22.55 12.89
CA ALA A 82 -2.17 -22.75 12.22
C ALA A 82 -2.74 -21.41 11.73
N THR A 83 -2.66 -20.37 12.58
CA THR A 83 -3.01 -18.99 12.23
C THR A 83 -2.15 -18.49 11.08
N GLN A 84 -0.83 -18.65 11.14
CA GLN A 84 0.06 -18.24 10.06
C GLN A 84 -0.25 -18.96 8.75
N GLN A 85 -0.51 -20.27 8.81
CA GLN A 85 -0.86 -21.05 7.63
C GLN A 85 -2.20 -20.64 7.01
N ARG A 86 -3.18 -20.22 7.81
CA ARG A 86 -4.47 -19.70 7.33
C ARG A 86 -4.25 -18.40 6.51
N TYR A 87 -3.46 -17.44 7.02
CA TYR A 87 -3.11 -16.22 6.28
C TYR A 87 -2.32 -16.53 5.01
N PHE A 88 -1.36 -17.45 5.09
CA PHE A 88 -0.59 -17.86 3.91
C PHE A 88 -1.43 -18.54 2.83
N SER A 89 -2.45 -19.29 3.21
CA SER A 89 -3.41 -19.87 2.26
C SER A 89 -4.24 -18.78 1.57
N ALA A 90 -4.66 -17.74 2.30
CA ALA A 90 -5.35 -16.59 1.72
C ALA A 90 -4.43 -15.81 0.75
N LEU A 91 -3.17 -15.59 1.10
CA LEU A 91 -2.17 -14.98 0.22
C LEU A 91 -2.03 -15.76 -1.10
N LYS A 92 -1.88 -17.07 -1.02
CA LYS A 92 -1.77 -17.93 -2.21
C LYS A 92 -3.04 -17.92 -3.06
N SER A 93 -4.21 -17.78 -2.46
CA SER A 93 -5.47 -17.62 -3.16
C SER A 93 -5.51 -16.32 -3.96
N HIS A 94 -5.12 -15.20 -3.37
CA HIS A 94 -5.10 -13.89 -4.04
C HIS A 94 -4.10 -13.82 -5.19
N LEU A 95 -2.91 -14.41 -5.01
CA LEU A 95 -1.87 -14.33 -6.03
C LEU A 95 -2.01 -15.40 -7.12
N PHE A 96 -2.27 -16.65 -6.74
CA PHE A 96 -2.10 -17.80 -7.64
C PHE A 96 -3.32 -18.71 -7.72
N GLY A 97 -4.43 -18.38 -7.06
CA GLY A 97 -5.59 -19.25 -7.01
C GLY A 97 -5.36 -20.58 -6.28
N LEU A 98 -4.48 -20.60 -5.29
CA LEU A 98 -4.06 -21.79 -4.54
C LEU A 98 -4.65 -21.82 -3.13
N GLY A 99 -5.82 -21.28 -2.92
CA GLY A 99 -6.50 -21.23 -1.63
C GLY A 99 -7.98 -21.55 -1.75
N PRO A 100 -8.74 -21.39 -0.65
CA PRO A 100 -10.17 -21.71 -0.61
C PRO A 100 -11.02 -20.80 -1.49
N GLU A 101 -10.56 -19.56 -1.74
CA GLU A 101 -11.22 -18.61 -2.62
C GLU A 101 -10.20 -18.17 -3.68
N ASP A 102 -10.38 -18.60 -4.92
CA ASP A 102 -9.50 -18.22 -6.01
C ASP A 102 -9.84 -16.80 -6.51
N ARG A 103 -9.09 -15.81 -6.03
CA ARG A 103 -9.15 -14.39 -6.42
C ARG A 103 -7.99 -13.98 -7.31
N SER A 104 -7.28 -14.94 -7.88
CA SER A 104 -6.18 -14.64 -8.79
C SER A 104 -6.67 -13.88 -10.03
N PRO A 105 -5.94 -12.86 -10.51
CA PRO A 105 -6.23 -12.21 -11.79
C PRO A 105 -6.16 -13.15 -13.01
N TRP A 106 -5.68 -14.40 -12.83
CA TRP A 106 -5.69 -15.41 -13.88
C TRP A 106 -6.92 -16.33 -13.84
N ASN A 107 -7.77 -16.20 -12.80
CA ASN A 107 -9.01 -16.96 -12.69
C ASN A 107 -10.12 -16.35 -13.56
N PRO A 108 -10.66 -17.10 -14.54
CA PRO A 108 -11.71 -16.60 -15.41
C PRO A 108 -13.00 -16.18 -14.69
N TYR A 109 -13.40 -16.93 -13.65
CA TYR A 109 -14.60 -16.60 -12.88
C TYR A 109 -14.46 -15.32 -12.08
N TYR A 110 -13.31 -15.13 -11.43
CA TYR A 110 -13.01 -13.91 -10.70
C TYR A 110 -12.97 -12.69 -11.64
N ILE A 111 -12.26 -12.80 -12.77
CA ILE A 111 -12.19 -11.71 -13.75
C ILE A 111 -13.55 -11.40 -14.35
N THR A 112 -14.35 -12.41 -14.72
CA THR A 112 -15.71 -12.18 -15.25
C THR A 112 -16.58 -11.40 -14.25
N SER A 113 -16.45 -11.66 -12.95
CA SER A 113 -17.16 -10.90 -11.92
C SER A 113 -16.77 -9.43 -11.86
N ILE A 114 -15.49 -9.11 -12.16
CA ILE A 114 -14.96 -7.75 -12.22
C ILE A 114 -15.33 -7.03 -13.52
N LEU A 115 -15.27 -7.74 -14.65
CA LEU A 115 -15.61 -7.19 -15.97
C LEU A 115 -17.04 -6.67 -16.04
N SER A 116 -17.97 -7.32 -15.33
CA SER A 116 -19.40 -7.02 -15.44
C SER A 116 -19.78 -5.58 -15.06
N LYS A 117 -19.08 -4.95 -14.10
CA LYS A 117 -19.35 -3.56 -13.66
C LYS A 117 -18.17 -2.85 -13.01
N GLU A 118 -17.31 -3.57 -12.30
CA GLU A 118 -16.35 -2.93 -11.38
C GLU A 118 -15.26 -2.16 -12.12
N ALA A 119 -14.69 -2.76 -13.16
CA ALA A 119 -13.61 -2.13 -13.94
C ALA A 119 -14.05 -0.81 -14.56
N GLU A 120 -15.25 -0.78 -15.17
CA GLU A 120 -15.80 0.45 -15.77
C GLU A 120 -16.17 1.48 -14.70
N ASN A 121 -16.73 1.05 -13.56
CA ASN A 121 -17.07 1.95 -12.45
C ASN A 121 -15.82 2.63 -11.87
N VAL A 122 -14.71 1.91 -11.71
CA VAL A 122 -13.44 2.48 -11.23
C VAL A 122 -12.93 3.53 -12.23
N ARG A 123 -12.94 3.23 -13.53
CA ARG A 123 -12.50 4.16 -14.57
C ARG A 123 -13.39 5.41 -14.64
N THR A 124 -14.70 5.23 -14.63
CA THR A 124 -15.67 6.32 -14.66
C THR A 124 -15.57 7.21 -13.42
N THR A 125 -15.37 6.60 -12.25
CA THR A 125 -15.14 7.32 -11.00
C THR A 125 -13.89 8.21 -11.09
N ASN A 126 -12.79 7.69 -11.65
CA ASN A 126 -11.57 8.46 -11.86
C ASN A 126 -11.78 9.62 -12.86
N PHE A 127 -12.53 9.39 -13.94
CA PHE A 127 -12.89 10.46 -14.87
C PHE A 127 -13.69 11.57 -14.20
N ASN A 128 -14.77 11.22 -13.49
CA ASN A 128 -15.63 12.17 -12.81
C ASN A 128 -14.90 12.92 -11.71
N ARG A 129 -14.02 12.23 -10.99
CA ARG A 129 -13.27 12.82 -9.88
C ARG A 129 -12.17 13.76 -10.37
N PHE A 130 -11.42 13.42 -11.40
CA PHE A 130 -10.16 14.08 -11.72
C PHE A 130 -10.18 14.87 -13.04
N LEU A 131 -11.05 14.49 -13.97
CA LEU A 131 -11.14 15.13 -15.28
C LEU A 131 -12.42 15.96 -15.44
N ASP A 132 -13.13 16.22 -14.34
CA ASP A 132 -14.23 17.18 -14.33
C ASP A 132 -13.72 18.55 -14.81
N LYS A 133 -14.50 19.19 -15.72
CA LYS A 133 -14.12 20.48 -16.33
C LYS A 133 -14.00 21.61 -15.30
N ASP A 134 -14.83 21.56 -14.27
CA ASP A 134 -14.94 22.60 -13.23
C ASP A 134 -13.96 22.38 -12.07
N ARG A 135 -13.33 21.19 -11.98
CA ARG A 135 -12.31 20.89 -10.97
C ARG A 135 -10.94 21.37 -11.42
N VAL A 136 -10.30 22.21 -10.62
CA VAL A 136 -8.89 22.58 -10.81
C VAL A 136 -8.02 21.42 -10.30
N SER A 137 -7.10 20.94 -11.12
CA SER A 137 -6.00 20.05 -10.73
C SER A 137 -4.66 20.70 -11.15
N TRP A 138 -3.61 20.45 -10.39
CA TRP A 138 -2.33 21.13 -10.50
C TRP A 138 -1.24 20.13 -10.91
N GLY A 139 -0.38 20.54 -11.83
CA GLY A 139 0.81 19.79 -12.22
C GLY A 139 2.01 20.06 -11.29
N GLU A 140 3.16 19.46 -11.60
CA GLU A 140 4.39 19.58 -10.80
C GLU A 140 4.88 21.01 -10.62
N ASN A 141 4.71 21.85 -11.61
CA ASN A 141 5.16 23.24 -11.62
C ASN A 141 4.15 24.21 -10.99
N PHE A 142 3.22 23.74 -10.18
CA PHE A 142 2.15 24.52 -9.53
C PHE A 142 1.22 25.24 -10.51
N ARG A 143 1.18 24.84 -11.77
CA ARG A 143 0.25 25.35 -12.76
C ARG A 143 -0.96 24.42 -12.89
N ALA A 144 -2.14 25.03 -13.02
CA ALA A 144 -3.36 24.27 -13.26
C ALA A 144 -3.31 23.58 -14.63
N HIS A 145 -3.75 22.33 -14.66
CA HIS A 145 -3.95 21.62 -15.92
C HIS A 145 -5.02 22.29 -16.77
N SER A 146 -4.75 22.44 -18.07
CA SER A 146 -5.70 23.01 -19.02
C SER A 146 -6.85 22.04 -19.31
N PHE A 147 -7.96 22.58 -19.84
CA PHE A 147 -9.06 21.75 -20.36
C PHE A 147 -8.55 20.79 -21.44
N HIS A 148 -7.71 21.26 -22.34
CA HIS A 148 -7.14 20.43 -23.41
C HIS A 148 -6.30 19.25 -22.86
N TRP A 149 -5.52 19.46 -21.80
CA TRP A 149 -4.81 18.38 -21.14
C TRP A 149 -5.78 17.32 -20.57
N LYS A 150 -6.85 17.76 -19.89
CA LYS A 150 -7.86 16.84 -19.34
C LYS A 150 -8.51 15.99 -20.45
N GLU A 151 -8.88 16.60 -21.57
CA GLU A 151 -9.45 15.90 -22.71
C GLU A 151 -8.46 14.92 -23.35
N ASN A 152 -7.19 15.27 -23.45
CA ASN A 152 -6.16 14.36 -23.95
C ASN A 152 -6.01 13.11 -23.04
N VAL A 153 -5.98 13.29 -21.73
CA VAL A 153 -5.92 12.16 -20.78
C VAL A 153 -7.19 11.31 -20.88
N ARG A 154 -8.37 11.93 -20.95
CA ARG A 154 -9.65 11.25 -21.12
C ARG A 154 -9.67 10.43 -22.41
N ASN A 155 -9.26 11.02 -23.52
CA ASN A 155 -9.21 10.36 -24.83
C ASN A 155 -8.20 9.21 -24.85
N ASN A 156 -7.05 9.36 -24.17
CA ASN A 156 -6.06 8.30 -24.05
C ASN A 156 -6.60 7.09 -23.25
N ALA A 157 -7.38 7.34 -22.20
CA ALA A 157 -7.99 6.32 -21.37
C ALA A 157 -9.33 5.75 -21.90
N GLY A 158 -9.92 6.38 -22.91
CA GLY A 158 -11.28 6.11 -23.41
C GLY A 158 -11.41 4.91 -24.34
N THR A 159 -10.50 3.93 -24.29
CA THR A 159 -10.65 2.67 -25.04
C THR A 159 -11.68 1.75 -24.39
N ALA A 160 -12.38 0.96 -25.20
CA ALA A 160 -13.36 0.01 -24.67
C ALA A 160 -12.71 -1.01 -23.74
N ILE A 161 -13.39 -1.34 -22.65
CA ILE A 161 -13.08 -2.52 -21.82
C ILE A 161 -13.88 -3.67 -22.40
N ASP A 162 -13.20 -4.79 -22.67
CA ASP A 162 -13.87 -6.02 -23.09
C ASP A 162 -14.66 -6.58 -21.89
N ASP A 163 -15.93 -6.89 -22.10
CA ASP A 163 -16.82 -7.46 -21.09
C ASP A 163 -16.75 -8.99 -21.01
N VAL A 164 -15.97 -9.60 -21.90
CA VAL A 164 -15.75 -11.03 -21.98
C VAL A 164 -14.31 -11.39 -21.56
N TYR A 165 -14.19 -12.44 -20.76
CA TYR A 165 -12.89 -12.97 -20.41
C TYR A 165 -12.18 -13.62 -21.59
N HIS A 166 -10.93 -13.21 -21.84
CA HIS A 166 -10.03 -13.84 -22.80
C HIS A 166 -8.73 -14.30 -22.14
N SER A 167 -8.30 -15.51 -22.41
CA SER A 167 -7.03 -16.04 -21.86
C SER A 167 -5.81 -15.20 -22.27
N SER A 168 -5.89 -14.49 -23.38
CA SER A 168 -4.86 -13.53 -23.85
C SER A 168 -4.72 -12.28 -22.99
N GLY A 169 -5.70 -11.99 -22.12
CA GLY A 169 -5.63 -10.90 -21.14
C GLY A 169 -4.73 -11.21 -19.95
N ARG A 170 -4.33 -12.48 -19.74
CA ARG A 170 -3.42 -12.85 -18.65
C ARG A 170 -2.02 -12.34 -18.92
N ASN A 171 -1.47 -11.64 -17.96
CA ASN A 171 -0.13 -11.07 -17.99
C ASN A 171 0.56 -11.27 -16.64
N ILE A 172 1.84 -10.98 -16.59
CA ILE A 172 2.65 -10.95 -15.36
C ILE A 172 3.55 -9.73 -15.38
N VAL A 173 3.76 -9.14 -14.21
CA VAL A 173 4.70 -8.02 -14.04
C VAL A 173 6.12 -8.55 -14.09
N ILE A 174 6.98 -7.99 -14.94
CA ILE A 174 8.40 -8.41 -15.10
C ILE A 174 9.39 -7.48 -14.39
N ARG A 175 8.99 -6.26 -14.07
CA ARG A 175 9.73 -5.31 -13.23
C ARG A 175 8.76 -4.48 -12.40
N GLU A 176 9.23 -3.91 -11.30
CA GLU A 176 8.39 -3.06 -10.47
C GLU A 176 7.80 -1.91 -11.30
N THR A 177 6.49 -1.69 -11.19
CA THR A 177 5.75 -0.67 -11.96
C THR A 177 4.80 0.11 -11.08
N LEU A 178 4.67 1.41 -11.37
CA LEU A 178 3.68 2.27 -10.72
C LEU A 178 2.29 2.00 -11.29
N VAL A 179 1.28 2.03 -10.43
CA VAL A 179 -0.12 1.93 -10.84
C VAL A 179 -0.76 3.31 -10.75
N ARG A 180 -1.29 3.77 -11.87
CA ARG A 180 -1.91 5.08 -12.02
C ARG A 180 -3.43 4.96 -12.13
N GLY A 181 -4.14 5.95 -11.57
CA GLY A 181 -5.60 6.06 -11.77
C GLY A 181 -6.01 6.39 -13.21
N LEU A 182 -5.14 7.07 -13.95
CA LEU A 182 -5.29 7.42 -15.36
C LEU A 182 -3.97 7.26 -16.11
N PRO A 183 -3.99 6.99 -17.46
CA PRO A 183 -2.80 6.69 -18.26
C PRO A 183 -2.00 7.94 -18.61
N THR A 184 -1.38 8.53 -17.59
CA THR A 184 -0.47 9.67 -17.72
C THR A 184 0.60 9.60 -16.63
N ALA A 185 1.81 10.02 -16.97
CA ALA A 185 2.89 10.21 -16.02
C ALA A 185 2.76 11.54 -15.26
N ASP A 186 2.01 12.50 -15.82
CA ASP A 186 1.82 13.80 -15.18
C ASP A 186 1.07 13.64 -13.85
N PRO A 187 1.52 14.28 -12.77
CA PRO A 187 0.80 14.24 -11.51
C PRO A 187 -0.44 15.14 -11.54
N ALA A 188 -1.38 14.87 -10.68
CA ALA A 188 -2.55 15.72 -10.47
C ALA A 188 -2.73 16.00 -8.97
N TYR A 189 -2.26 17.14 -8.55
CA TYR A 189 -2.42 17.62 -7.17
C TYR A 189 -3.73 18.39 -7.00
N ASP A 190 -4.28 18.36 -5.80
CA ASP A 190 -5.21 19.40 -5.34
C ASP A 190 -4.41 20.67 -5.02
N ASP A 191 -5.03 21.71 -4.46
CA ASP A 191 -4.39 23.00 -4.27
C ASP A 191 -3.05 22.88 -3.49
N PRO A 192 -1.89 23.11 -4.12
CA PRO A 192 -0.59 22.90 -3.49
C PRO A 192 -0.29 23.90 -2.34
N ARG A 193 -1.11 24.95 -2.20
CA ARG A 193 -1.03 25.90 -1.08
C ARG A 193 -1.67 25.34 0.20
N GLN A 194 -2.35 24.20 0.10
CA GLN A 194 -2.98 23.54 1.24
C GLN A 194 -2.17 22.31 1.67
N ALA A 195 -1.90 22.20 2.95
CA ALA A 195 -1.19 21.06 3.50
C ALA A 195 -1.91 19.73 3.24
N GLY A 196 -1.18 18.73 2.73
CA GLY A 196 -1.71 17.43 2.38
C GLY A 196 -2.46 17.37 1.05
N GLN A 197 -2.29 18.38 0.19
CA GLN A 197 -2.93 18.43 -1.14
C GLN A 197 -1.96 18.62 -2.30
N GLY A 198 -0.83 19.29 -2.10
CA GLY A 198 0.27 19.35 -3.06
C GLY A 198 1.16 18.11 -2.99
N TYR A 199 2.41 18.24 -3.45
CA TYR A 199 3.41 17.19 -3.32
C TYR A 199 3.53 16.71 -1.86
N PRO A 200 3.63 15.39 -1.61
CA PRO A 200 3.71 14.26 -2.56
C PRO A 200 2.36 13.62 -2.93
N PHE A 201 1.23 14.26 -2.67
CA PHE A 201 -0.12 13.69 -2.79
C PHE A 201 -0.66 13.76 -4.22
N ASP A 202 0.02 13.09 -5.15
CA ASP A 202 -0.48 12.92 -6.52
C ASP A 202 -1.73 12.02 -6.52
N ASN A 203 -2.87 12.61 -6.89
CA ASN A 203 -4.15 11.91 -6.92
C ASN A 203 -4.23 10.77 -7.93
N PHE A 204 -3.34 10.73 -8.93
CA PHE A 204 -3.30 9.63 -9.90
C PHE A 204 -2.40 8.49 -9.45
N GLN A 205 -1.51 8.71 -8.49
CA GLN A 205 -0.65 7.67 -7.98
C GLN A 205 -1.39 6.84 -6.93
N ILE A 206 -1.72 5.58 -7.26
CA ILE A 206 -2.57 4.74 -6.40
C ILE A 206 -1.83 3.56 -5.77
N SER A 207 -0.82 3.00 -6.45
CA SER A 207 -0.05 1.87 -5.94
C SER A 207 1.21 1.60 -6.77
N SER A 208 1.94 0.55 -6.42
CA SER A 208 2.90 -0.14 -7.29
C SER A 208 2.65 -1.64 -7.30
N LEU A 209 3.13 -2.32 -8.35
CA LEU A 209 3.14 -3.78 -8.44
C LEU A 209 4.58 -4.28 -8.51
N ARG A 210 4.83 -5.38 -7.83
CA ARG A 210 6.14 -6.05 -7.77
C ARG A 210 6.32 -7.01 -8.94
N ALA A 211 7.55 -7.27 -9.36
CA ALA A 211 7.86 -8.33 -10.32
C ALA A 211 7.29 -9.68 -9.84
N GLY A 212 6.75 -10.47 -10.76
CA GLY A 212 6.09 -11.73 -10.45
C GLY A 212 4.60 -11.63 -10.09
N THR A 213 4.04 -10.41 -9.96
CA THR A 213 2.61 -10.23 -9.69
C THR A 213 1.77 -10.63 -10.90
N PRO A 214 0.83 -11.60 -10.75
CA PRO A 214 -0.15 -11.92 -11.77
C PRO A 214 -1.11 -10.74 -12.00
N ILE A 215 -1.44 -10.46 -13.25
CA ILE A 215 -2.39 -9.41 -13.62
C ILE A 215 -3.24 -9.86 -14.81
N TYR A 216 -4.37 -9.16 -15.00
CA TYR A 216 -5.22 -9.32 -16.17
C TYR A 216 -5.41 -7.95 -16.86
N VAL A 217 -5.12 -7.88 -18.15
CA VAL A 217 -5.25 -6.67 -18.97
C VAL A 217 -6.71 -6.54 -19.43
N LEU A 218 -7.33 -5.41 -19.11
CA LEU A 218 -8.70 -5.04 -19.44
C LEU A 218 -8.78 -4.23 -20.74
N ALA A 219 -7.81 -3.33 -20.94
CA ALA A 219 -7.76 -2.44 -22.09
C ALA A 219 -6.34 -1.87 -22.28
N ASP A 220 -6.10 -1.39 -23.51
CA ASP A 220 -4.92 -0.59 -23.85
C ASP A 220 -5.28 0.90 -23.82
N SER A 221 -4.34 1.77 -23.44
CA SER A 221 -4.48 3.19 -23.77
C SER A 221 -4.42 3.41 -25.28
N ARG A 222 -4.95 4.53 -25.77
CA ARG A 222 -4.96 4.83 -27.21
C ARG A 222 -3.53 4.92 -27.79
N ASP A 223 -2.60 5.48 -27.03
CA ASP A 223 -1.18 5.57 -27.40
C ASP A 223 -0.38 4.27 -27.21
N LYS A 224 -1.02 3.21 -26.68
CA LYS A 224 -0.43 1.88 -26.42
C LYS A 224 0.69 1.84 -25.35
N ARG A 225 0.96 2.95 -24.68
CA ARG A 225 2.00 3.01 -23.64
C ARG A 225 1.53 2.46 -22.30
N TRP A 226 0.22 2.36 -22.10
CA TRP A 226 -0.38 1.94 -20.84
C TRP A 226 -1.34 0.78 -21.04
N LYS A 227 -1.42 -0.06 -20.02
CA LYS A 227 -2.39 -1.14 -19.91
C LYS A 227 -3.26 -0.91 -18.69
N TYR A 228 -4.57 -0.96 -18.86
CA TYR A 228 -5.52 -0.97 -17.75
C TYR A 228 -5.64 -2.39 -17.24
N VAL A 229 -5.32 -2.61 -15.95
CA VAL A 229 -5.15 -3.97 -15.42
C VAL A 229 -5.92 -4.19 -14.12
N VAL A 230 -6.34 -5.44 -13.91
CA VAL A 230 -6.71 -5.99 -12.60
C VAL A 230 -5.47 -6.64 -12.02
N SER A 231 -5.15 -6.31 -10.77
CA SER A 231 -4.11 -6.96 -9.97
C SER A 231 -4.72 -7.56 -8.69
N PRO A 232 -3.98 -8.32 -7.88
CA PRO A 232 -4.46 -8.81 -6.59
C PRO A 232 -4.85 -7.71 -5.59
N THR A 233 -4.39 -6.47 -5.79
CA THR A 233 -4.54 -5.39 -4.83
C THR A 233 -5.31 -4.18 -5.36
N VAL A 234 -5.22 -3.87 -6.64
CA VAL A 234 -5.81 -2.66 -7.26
C VAL A 234 -6.16 -2.87 -8.73
N ILE A 235 -7.08 -2.01 -9.23
CA ILE A 235 -7.36 -1.84 -10.64
C ILE A 235 -6.80 -0.48 -11.07
N GLY A 236 -6.01 -0.42 -12.14
CA GLY A 236 -5.42 0.82 -12.61
C GLY A 236 -4.54 0.65 -13.85
N TRP A 237 -3.85 1.71 -14.22
CA TRP A 237 -3.00 1.78 -15.39
C TRP A 237 -1.53 1.54 -15.05
N VAL A 238 -0.87 0.65 -15.77
CA VAL A 238 0.57 0.37 -15.67
C VAL A 238 1.25 0.59 -17.01
N HIS A 239 2.55 0.83 -17.00
CA HIS A 239 3.31 0.92 -18.25
C HIS A 239 3.33 -0.44 -18.98
N SER A 240 3.09 -0.40 -20.30
CA SER A 240 3.01 -1.62 -21.12
C SER A 240 4.33 -2.39 -21.19
N GLU A 241 5.47 -1.71 -21.04
CA GLU A 241 6.81 -2.32 -21.06
C GLU A 241 7.19 -3.07 -19.76
N ASP A 242 6.42 -2.88 -18.69
CA ASP A 242 6.69 -3.50 -17.38
C ASP A 242 5.99 -4.84 -17.20
N ILE A 243 5.20 -5.25 -18.18
CA ILE A 243 4.39 -6.46 -18.15
C ILE A 243 4.55 -7.28 -19.44
N VAL A 244 4.33 -8.59 -19.34
CA VAL A 244 4.34 -9.48 -20.52
C VAL A 244 3.18 -10.46 -20.45
N LYS A 245 2.73 -10.92 -21.62
CA LYS A 245 1.67 -11.94 -21.74
C LYS A 245 2.13 -13.28 -21.19
N VAL A 246 1.20 -14.05 -20.65
CA VAL A 246 1.44 -15.44 -20.22
C VAL A 246 0.50 -16.38 -20.97
N ASP A 247 1.07 -17.42 -21.56
CA ASP A 247 0.31 -18.51 -22.15
C ASP A 247 -0.09 -19.55 -21.08
N GLN A 248 -0.90 -20.53 -21.47
CA GLN A 248 -1.35 -21.59 -20.56
C GLN A 248 -0.20 -22.44 -20.01
N LYS A 249 0.84 -22.64 -20.79
CA LYS A 249 2.04 -23.41 -20.41
C LYS A 249 2.81 -22.70 -19.31
N PHE A 250 3.01 -21.38 -19.46
CA PHE A 250 3.63 -20.55 -18.44
C PHE A 250 2.81 -20.53 -17.15
N VAL A 251 1.49 -20.26 -17.24
CA VAL A 251 0.59 -20.22 -16.07
C VAL A 251 0.64 -21.56 -15.31
N THR A 252 0.50 -22.68 -16.01
CA THR A 252 0.55 -24.02 -15.39
C THR A 252 1.87 -24.24 -14.66
N LYS A 253 3.00 -23.87 -15.31
CA LYS A 253 4.34 -24.03 -14.73
C LYS A 253 4.53 -23.13 -13.52
N TRP A 254 4.16 -21.84 -13.63
CA TRP A 254 4.30 -20.84 -12.56
C TRP A 254 3.49 -21.21 -11.32
N VAL A 255 2.21 -21.53 -11.51
CA VAL A 255 1.32 -21.96 -10.44
C VAL A 255 1.79 -23.26 -9.78
N SER A 256 2.30 -24.22 -10.58
CA SER A 256 2.89 -25.47 -10.05
C SER A 256 4.12 -25.21 -9.19
N LEU A 257 4.99 -24.26 -9.58
CA LEU A 257 6.15 -23.85 -8.78
C LEU A 257 5.71 -23.14 -7.50
N ALA A 258 4.77 -22.17 -7.61
CA ALA A 258 4.23 -21.43 -6.46
C ALA A 258 3.53 -22.34 -5.45
N ARG A 259 2.88 -23.40 -5.91
CA ARG A 259 2.25 -24.41 -5.04
C ARG A 259 3.27 -25.14 -4.18
N LYS A 260 4.44 -25.44 -4.76
CA LYS A 260 5.50 -26.18 -4.09
C LYS A 260 6.29 -25.31 -3.14
N ASN A 261 6.83 -24.20 -3.68
CA ASN A 261 7.72 -23.33 -2.93
C ASN A 261 7.51 -21.88 -3.35
N LEU A 262 7.17 -21.03 -2.39
CA LEU A 262 7.18 -19.59 -2.51
C LEU A 262 8.23 -19.00 -1.57
N GLY A 263 8.83 -17.90 -1.99
CA GLY A 263 9.70 -17.11 -1.14
C GLY A 263 9.49 -15.62 -1.38
N ALA A 264 10.03 -14.82 -0.48
CA ALA A 264 9.91 -13.36 -0.50
C ALA A 264 11.25 -12.68 -0.29
N PHE A 265 11.42 -11.52 -0.91
CA PHE A 265 12.51 -10.61 -0.61
C PHE A 265 12.28 -9.92 0.73
N ILE A 266 13.36 -9.76 1.50
CA ILE A 266 13.36 -9.17 2.85
C ILE A 266 14.22 -7.92 2.98
N LYS A 267 14.92 -7.53 1.92
CA LYS A 267 15.75 -6.33 1.87
C LYS A 267 15.28 -5.35 0.80
N GLU A 268 15.46 -4.08 1.08
CA GLU A 268 15.20 -2.99 0.15
C GLU A 268 16.27 -2.93 -0.97
N GLN A 269 15.80 -2.70 -2.19
CA GLN A 269 16.63 -2.40 -3.35
C GLN A 269 17.64 -3.50 -3.72
N ILE A 270 17.20 -4.76 -3.67
CA ILE A 270 18.01 -5.86 -4.20
C ILE A 270 17.95 -5.82 -5.73
N SER A 271 19.08 -5.53 -6.35
CA SER A 271 19.21 -5.57 -7.81
C SER A 271 19.32 -7.03 -8.28
N VAL A 272 18.29 -7.48 -9.01
CA VAL A 272 18.23 -8.84 -9.54
C VAL A 272 18.98 -8.91 -10.86
N HIS A 273 20.06 -9.71 -10.88
CA HIS A 273 20.93 -9.90 -12.03
C HIS A 273 21.11 -11.40 -12.34
N GLU A 274 21.33 -11.73 -13.60
CA GLU A 274 21.81 -13.05 -14.03
C GLU A 274 22.71 -12.87 -15.24
N HIS A 275 23.86 -13.53 -15.26
CA HIS A 275 24.89 -13.42 -16.33
C HIS A 275 25.29 -11.96 -16.67
N GLY A 276 25.36 -11.10 -15.65
CA GLY A 276 25.72 -9.67 -15.81
C GLY A 276 24.60 -8.78 -16.33
N GLN A 277 23.43 -9.32 -16.65
CA GLN A 277 22.26 -8.55 -17.08
C GLN A 277 21.37 -8.22 -15.87
N TYR A 278 21.02 -6.94 -15.72
CA TYR A 278 20.01 -6.46 -14.76
C TYR A 278 18.59 -6.72 -15.29
N TYR A 279 17.69 -7.14 -14.41
CA TYR A 279 16.28 -7.39 -14.74
C TYR A 279 15.34 -6.43 -14.01
N PHE A 280 15.44 -6.34 -12.68
CA PHE A 280 14.64 -5.44 -11.88
C PHE A 280 15.24 -5.24 -10.49
N THR A 281 14.73 -4.25 -9.77
CA THR A 281 15.00 -4.06 -8.34
C THR A 281 13.88 -4.66 -7.52
N ALA A 282 14.21 -5.59 -6.63
CA ALA A 282 13.26 -6.19 -5.69
C ALA A 282 13.26 -5.44 -4.35
N ARG A 283 12.11 -5.49 -3.67
CA ARG A 283 11.88 -4.90 -2.35
C ARG A 283 11.11 -5.88 -1.46
N PRO A 284 11.04 -5.66 -0.13
CA PRO A 284 10.18 -6.45 0.76
C PRO A 284 8.75 -6.52 0.21
N GLY A 285 8.17 -7.72 0.27
CA GLY A 285 6.86 -7.99 -0.33
C GLY A 285 6.87 -8.43 -1.80
N THR A 286 8.04 -8.46 -2.47
CA THR A 286 8.19 -9.18 -3.75
C THR A 286 8.19 -10.68 -3.49
N VAL A 287 7.23 -11.41 -4.08
CA VAL A 287 7.00 -12.85 -3.86
C VAL A 287 7.23 -13.61 -5.16
N LEU A 288 8.14 -14.58 -5.16
CA LEU A 288 8.47 -15.38 -6.32
C LEU A 288 8.56 -16.88 -5.97
N PRO A 289 8.20 -17.78 -6.90
CA PRO A 289 8.45 -19.20 -6.72
C PRO A 289 9.95 -19.50 -6.76
N PHE A 290 10.36 -20.56 -6.05
CA PHE A 290 11.74 -21.08 -6.17
C PHE A 290 11.74 -22.59 -6.36
N LYS A 291 12.84 -23.10 -6.91
CA LYS A 291 12.96 -24.54 -7.25
C LYS A 291 13.70 -25.32 -6.17
N ASN A 292 14.88 -24.82 -5.78
CA ASN A 292 15.79 -25.46 -4.83
C ASN A 292 16.27 -24.44 -3.80
N LYS A 293 16.48 -24.91 -2.58
CA LYS A 293 17.24 -24.22 -1.54
C LYS A 293 18.46 -25.07 -1.21
N GLN A 294 19.62 -24.46 -1.28
CA GLN A 294 20.88 -24.99 -0.74
C GLN A 294 21.28 -24.13 0.46
N PRO A 295 22.18 -24.57 1.34
CA PRO A 295 22.68 -23.70 2.40
C PRO A 295 23.17 -22.37 1.81
N GLY A 296 22.61 -21.25 2.27
CA GLY A 296 22.96 -19.89 1.83
C GLY A 296 22.45 -19.46 0.45
N LEU A 297 21.70 -20.32 -0.30
CA LEU A 297 21.35 -20.02 -1.70
C LEU A 297 19.97 -20.54 -2.12
N PHE A 298 19.22 -19.70 -2.83
CA PHE A 298 17.95 -20.04 -3.49
C PHE A 298 18.10 -19.99 -5.02
N LEU A 299 17.46 -20.92 -5.75
CA LEU A 299 17.27 -20.84 -7.20
C LEU A 299 15.85 -20.38 -7.48
N VAL A 300 15.68 -19.08 -7.77
CA VAL A 300 14.40 -18.38 -7.84
C VAL A 300 13.93 -18.22 -9.29
N ALA A 301 12.63 -18.42 -9.52
CA ALA A 301 11.99 -18.22 -10.81
C ALA A 301 11.64 -16.73 -11.00
N VAL A 302 12.21 -16.12 -12.03
CA VAL A 302 11.97 -14.72 -12.40
C VAL A 302 11.25 -14.69 -13.75
N PRO A 303 10.12 -13.96 -13.86
CA PRO A 303 9.47 -13.80 -15.16
C PRO A 303 10.22 -12.74 -15.97
N VAL A 304 10.52 -13.07 -17.23
CA VAL A 304 11.16 -12.14 -18.17
C VAL A 304 10.50 -12.26 -19.54
N ASP A 305 10.64 -11.22 -20.37
CA ASP A 305 10.23 -11.26 -21.77
C ASP A 305 11.15 -12.23 -22.53
N ASN A 306 10.57 -13.10 -23.36
CA ASN A 306 11.31 -14.00 -24.22
C ASN A 306 11.82 -13.33 -25.52
N GLY A 307 11.43 -12.06 -25.76
CA GLY A 307 11.79 -11.24 -26.92
C GLY A 307 10.64 -11.07 -27.94
N ASP A 308 9.51 -11.71 -27.72
CA ASP A 308 8.29 -11.58 -28.55
C ASP A 308 7.06 -11.09 -27.76
N GLY A 309 7.28 -10.57 -26.53
CA GLY A 309 6.21 -10.10 -25.65
C GLY A 309 5.50 -11.18 -24.85
N ASN A 310 6.06 -12.42 -24.82
CA ASN A 310 5.57 -13.50 -23.99
C ASN A 310 6.55 -13.82 -22.84
N ALA A 311 6.00 -14.24 -21.70
CA ALA A 311 6.80 -14.58 -20.53
C ALA A 311 7.57 -15.90 -20.69
N LYS A 312 8.83 -15.88 -20.24
CA LYS A 312 9.60 -17.08 -19.92
C LYS A 312 10.15 -17.03 -18.51
N ILE A 313 10.46 -18.18 -17.93
CA ILE A 313 11.07 -18.28 -16.61
C ILE A 313 12.59 -18.25 -16.75
N LEU A 314 13.21 -17.25 -16.12
CA LEU A 314 14.65 -17.20 -15.87
C LEU A 314 14.92 -17.70 -14.46
N TRP A 315 15.97 -18.48 -14.27
CA TRP A 315 16.40 -18.97 -12.97
C TRP A 315 17.56 -18.12 -12.46
N VAL A 316 17.33 -17.43 -11.31
CA VAL A 316 18.30 -16.52 -10.70
C VAL A 316 18.74 -17.06 -9.34
N ARG A 317 20.01 -16.89 -8.99
CA ARG A 317 20.56 -17.25 -7.68
C ARG A 317 20.47 -16.06 -6.74
N LEU A 318 19.82 -16.28 -5.57
CA LEU A 318 19.69 -15.29 -4.50
C LEU A 318 20.22 -15.87 -3.20
N LYS A 319 20.80 -15.02 -2.36
CA LYS A 319 21.30 -15.40 -1.04
C LYS A 319 20.15 -15.46 -0.01
N ASP A 320 20.35 -16.22 1.07
CA ASP A 320 19.37 -16.37 2.14
C ASP A 320 19.25 -15.13 3.07
N ASP A 321 20.16 -14.17 2.95
CA ASP A 321 20.03 -12.86 3.57
C ASP A 321 19.27 -11.82 2.72
N GLU A 322 18.91 -12.18 1.47
CA GLU A 322 18.12 -11.38 0.53
C GLU A 322 16.70 -11.93 0.32
N PHE A 323 16.57 -13.27 0.40
CA PHE A 323 15.35 -13.99 0.04
C PHE A 323 15.10 -15.14 1.01
N VAL A 324 13.86 -15.30 1.46
CA VAL A 324 13.46 -16.34 2.43
C VAL A 324 12.33 -17.21 1.91
N ALA A 325 12.26 -18.46 2.36
CA ALA A 325 11.12 -19.34 2.09
C ALA A 325 9.89 -18.86 2.86
N MET A 326 8.70 -18.88 2.22
CA MET A 326 7.45 -18.47 2.82
C MET A 326 6.57 -19.67 3.27
N PRO A 327 5.76 -19.50 4.33
CA PRO A 327 5.78 -18.35 5.21
C PRO A 327 7.03 -18.35 6.10
N TRP A 328 7.72 -17.21 6.18
CA TRP A 328 8.79 -17.07 7.16
C TRP A 328 8.16 -16.97 8.55
N GLU A 329 8.75 -17.63 9.53
CA GLU A 329 8.20 -17.66 10.88
C GLU A 329 8.10 -16.23 11.46
N LEU A 330 6.92 -15.84 11.96
CA LEU A 330 6.67 -14.48 12.46
C LEU A 330 7.24 -14.33 13.88
N THR A 331 8.56 -14.19 13.98
CA THR A 331 9.27 -13.95 15.24
C THR A 331 9.76 -12.50 15.31
N PRO A 332 9.98 -11.93 16.51
CA PRO A 332 10.54 -10.57 16.65
C PRO A 332 11.85 -10.37 15.89
N VAL A 333 12.77 -11.33 15.89
CA VAL A 333 14.06 -11.22 15.18
C VAL A 333 13.88 -11.17 13.66
N ASN A 334 12.93 -11.93 13.14
CA ASN A 334 12.62 -11.95 11.71
C ASN A 334 11.92 -10.65 11.28
N ILE A 335 10.97 -10.16 12.08
CA ILE A 335 10.32 -8.86 11.89
C ILE A 335 11.38 -7.75 11.92
N ALA A 336 12.29 -7.76 12.89
CA ALA A 336 13.38 -6.79 13.00
C ALA A 336 14.26 -6.76 11.74
N THR A 337 14.53 -7.92 11.14
CA THR A 337 15.32 -8.02 9.91
C THR A 337 14.67 -7.25 8.76
N VAL A 338 13.36 -7.40 8.56
CA VAL A 338 12.64 -6.64 7.53
C VAL A 338 12.54 -5.16 7.90
N MET A 339 12.19 -4.83 9.15
CA MET A 339 12.10 -3.45 9.62
C MET A 339 13.41 -2.68 9.48
N LYS A 340 14.57 -3.29 9.76
CA LYS A 340 15.90 -2.67 9.58
C LYS A 340 16.14 -2.23 8.14
N SER A 341 15.61 -2.98 7.19
CA SER A 341 15.73 -2.65 5.78
C SER A 341 14.79 -1.50 5.36
N MET A 342 13.66 -1.34 6.04
CA MET A 342 12.60 -0.40 5.68
C MET A 342 12.62 0.90 6.53
N SER A 343 13.16 0.86 7.75
CA SER A 343 13.18 2.00 8.68
C SER A 343 13.90 3.20 8.08
N GLY A 344 13.35 4.40 8.33
CA GLY A 344 13.91 5.67 7.84
C GLY A 344 13.72 5.90 6.34
N ARG A 345 13.00 5.01 5.63
CA ARG A 345 12.67 5.23 4.22
C ARG A 345 11.65 6.38 4.09
N PRO A 346 11.79 7.22 3.04
CA PRO A 346 10.84 8.29 2.81
C PRO A 346 9.41 7.81 2.64
N TYR A 347 8.45 8.66 3.00
CA TYR A 347 7.04 8.46 2.72
C TYR A 347 6.75 8.65 1.23
N GLY A 348 6.07 7.70 0.59
CA GLY A 348 5.64 7.78 -0.80
C GLY A 348 4.15 7.55 -0.96
N TRP A 349 3.37 8.62 -1.12
CA TRP A 349 1.93 8.51 -1.38
C TRP A 349 1.64 7.60 -2.58
N GLY A 350 0.78 6.59 -2.38
CA GLY A 350 0.46 5.63 -3.44
C GLY A 350 1.66 4.84 -3.96
N ASN A 351 2.71 4.64 -3.18
CA ASN A 351 4.01 4.10 -3.59
C ASN A 351 4.80 4.98 -4.59
N TYR A 352 4.59 6.30 -4.57
CA TYR A 352 5.37 7.22 -5.40
C TYR A 352 6.89 6.98 -5.22
N ASN A 353 7.63 6.96 -6.32
CA ASN A 353 9.06 6.58 -6.36
C ASN A 353 9.36 5.23 -5.69
N PHE A 354 8.37 4.32 -5.65
CA PHE A 354 8.48 3.01 -4.99
C PHE A 354 8.76 3.09 -3.48
N TYR A 355 8.56 4.25 -2.85
CA TYR A 355 8.49 4.38 -1.41
C TYR A 355 7.08 4.01 -0.91
N ASN A 356 6.99 3.53 0.30
CA ASN A 356 5.71 3.13 0.87
C ASN A 356 4.95 4.30 1.48
N ASP A 357 3.62 4.26 1.42
CA ASP A 357 2.74 4.95 2.36
C ASP A 357 2.42 4.04 3.55
N CYS A 358 1.53 4.46 4.45
CA CYS A 358 1.24 3.74 5.68
C CYS A 358 0.77 2.30 5.45
N SER A 359 -0.14 2.08 4.52
CA SER A 359 -0.71 0.76 4.25
C SER A 359 0.22 -0.12 3.41
N ALA A 360 0.94 0.46 2.45
CA ALA A 360 1.96 -0.25 1.69
C ALA A 360 3.13 -0.70 2.55
N GLU A 361 3.47 0.06 3.59
CA GLU A 361 4.50 -0.30 4.57
C GLU A 361 4.14 -1.60 5.29
N LEU A 362 2.94 -1.67 5.85
CA LEU A 362 2.49 -2.87 6.57
C LEU A 362 2.26 -4.06 5.63
N HIS A 363 1.75 -3.82 4.43
CA HIS A 363 1.63 -4.84 3.39
C HIS A 363 3.01 -5.45 3.07
N SER A 364 4.01 -4.60 2.79
CA SER A 364 5.37 -5.03 2.46
C SER A 364 6.06 -5.75 3.63
N LEU A 365 5.91 -5.24 4.85
CA LEU A 365 6.48 -5.81 6.07
C LEU A 365 5.96 -7.22 6.36
N LEU A 366 4.63 -7.43 6.22
CA LEU A 366 3.97 -8.68 6.63
C LEU A 366 3.95 -9.75 5.53
N MET A 367 4.21 -9.38 4.28
CA MET A 367 4.19 -10.29 3.13
C MET A 367 5.15 -11.50 3.28
N PRO A 368 6.42 -11.35 3.72
CA PRO A 368 7.33 -12.49 3.88
C PRO A 368 6.83 -13.53 4.89
N PHE A 369 5.99 -13.11 5.84
CA PHE A 369 5.39 -13.98 6.86
C PHE A 369 4.09 -14.65 6.39
N GLY A 370 3.73 -14.46 5.11
CA GLY A 370 2.53 -15.05 4.52
C GLY A 370 1.24 -14.30 4.81
N ILE A 371 1.32 -13.09 5.37
CA ILE A 371 0.15 -12.28 5.71
C ILE A 371 -0.10 -11.27 4.59
N PHE A 372 -1.18 -11.49 3.82
CA PHE A 372 -1.63 -10.59 2.78
C PHE A 372 -2.58 -9.53 3.36
N LEU A 373 -2.17 -8.27 3.30
CA LEU A 373 -3.04 -7.14 3.64
C LEU A 373 -3.49 -6.44 2.34
N PRO A 374 -4.77 -6.01 2.23
CA PRO A 374 -5.24 -5.20 1.11
C PRO A 374 -4.44 -3.90 0.93
N ARG A 375 -4.66 -3.20 -0.20
CA ARG A 375 -3.87 -2.00 -0.52
C ARG A 375 -4.14 -0.80 0.38
N ASN A 376 -5.38 -0.57 0.79
CA ASN A 376 -5.72 0.61 1.58
C ASN A 376 -5.94 0.30 3.07
N SER A 377 -5.76 1.32 3.91
CA SER A 377 -5.82 1.18 5.37
C SER A 377 -7.19 0.74 5.90
N ALA A 378 -8.29 1.18 5.25
CA ALA A 378 -9.64 0.84 5.66
C ALA A 378 -9.96 -0.65 5.38
N ASP A 379 -9.44 -1.19 4.29
CA ASP A 379 -9.61 -2.62 3.98
C ASP A 379 -8.64 -3.48 4.81
N GLN A 380 -7.45 -2.97 5.13
CA GLN A 380 -6.49 -3.69 5.98
C GLN A 380 -7.05 -3.98 7.36
N ILE A 381 -7.69 -2.99 7.99
CA ILE A 381 -8.29 -3.21 9.32
C ILE A 381 -9.42 -4.25 9.26
N GLN A 382 -10.19 -4.29 8.16
CA GLN A 382 -11.26 -5.28 7.96
C GLN A 382 -10.74 -6.68 7.62
N ALA A 383 -9.52 -6.79 7.10
CA ALA A 383 -8.87 -8.07 6.77
C ALA A 383 -8.27 -8.78 7.98
N THR A 384 -8.30 -8.17 9.17
CA THR A 384 -7.86 -8.80 10.42
C THR A 384 -8.90 -9.79 10.95
N SER A 385 -8.49 -10.74 11.78
CA SER A 385 -9.38 -11.79 12.34
C SER A 385 -10.48 -11.21 13.23
N ARG A 386 -10.20 -10.11 13.93
CA ARG A 386 -11.12 -9.45 14.85
C ARG A 386 -10.86 -7.94 14.86
N VAL A 387 -11.94 -7.15 14.84
CA VAL A 387 -11.88 -5.69 14.95
C VAL A 387 -12.58 -5.23 16.22
N VAL A 388 -11.91 -4.35 16.97
CA VAL A 388 -12.49 -3.66 18.13
C VAL A 388 -12.60 -2.17 17.81
N ASP A 389 -13.79 -1.62 17.85
CA ASP A 389 -14.07 -0.20 17.58
C ASP A 389 -14.11 0.60 18.89
N LEU A 390 -13.11 1.43 19.10
CA LEU A 390 -12.97 2.31 20.26
C LEU A 390 -13.27 3.77 19.89
N SER A 391 -13.96 4.03 18.80
CA SER A 391 -14.22 5.39 18.30
C SER A 391 -15.02 6.25 19.28
N LYS A 392 -15.87 5.64 20.11
CA LYS A 392 -16.67 6.33 21.12
C LYS A 392 -15.95 6.54 22.46
N GLU A 393 -14.79 5.90 22.62
CA GLU A 393 -14.01 5.95 23.86
C GLU A 393 -13.10 7.19 23.87
N ASN A 394 -12.82 7.70 25.06
CA ASN A 394 -11.85 8.78 25.23
C ASN A 394 -10.41 8.28 25.08
N VAL A 395 -9.46 9.21 24.95
CA VAL A 395 -8.03 8.94 24.72
C VAL A 395 -7.44 8.01 25.79
N SER A 396 -7.77 8.24 27.08
CA SER A 396 -7.24 7.43 28.18
C SER A 396 -7.71 5.98 28.09
N VAL A 397 -8.99 5.75 27.78
CA VAL A 397 -9.55 4.40 27.60
C VAL A 397 -8.92 3.72 26.38
N ARG A 398 -8.72 4.41 25.26
CA ARG A 398 -8.04 3.87 24.06
C ARG A 398 -6.64 3.39 24.37
N ILE A 399 -5.85 4.21 25.08
CA ILE A 399 -4.48 3.88 25.49
C ILE A 399 -4.48 2.69 26.45
N SER A 400 -5.33 2.73 27.50
CA SER A 400 -5.43 1.65 28.47
C SER A 400 -5.87 0.35 27.85
N TYR A 401 -6.83 0.38 26.91
CA TYR A 401 -7.29 -0.80 26.20
C TYR A 401 -6.16 -1.41 25.34
N LEU A 402 -5.44 -0.57 24.59
CA LEU A 402 -4.33 -1.03 23.75
C LEU A 402 -3.19 -1.62 24.59
N ASN A 403 -2.87 -1.00 25.73
CA ASN A 403 -1.86 -1.53 26.67
C ASN A 403 -2.27 -2.88 27.26
N ALA A 404 -3.57 -3.08 27.57
CA ALA A 404 -4.05 -4.29 28.22
C ALA A 404 -4.29 -5.45 27.23
N HIS A 405 -4.71 -5.15 26.00
CA HIS A 405 -5.19 -6.15 25.04
C HIS A 405 -4.40 -6.19 23.72
N GLY A 406 -3.57 -5.17 23.45
CA GLY A 406 -2.72 -5.15 22.27
C GLY A 406 -1.67 -6.26 22.30
N LYS A 407 -1.51 -6.96 21.18
CA LYS A 407 -0.44 -7.93 20.95
C LYS A 407 0.59 -7.30 20.03
N ALA A 408 1.83 -7.16 20.50
CA ALA A 408 2.91 -6.58 19.71
C ALA A 408 3.08 -7.35 18.38
N PHE A 409 3.26 -6.59 17.29
CA PHE A 409 3.49 -7.07 15.91
C PHE A 409 2.30 -7.75 15.23
N THR A 410 1.15 -7.89 15.92
CA THR A 410 -0.06 -8.50 15.36
C THR A 410 -1.31 -7.67 15.60
N THR A 411 -1.21 -6.53 16.30
CA THR A 411 -2.31 -5.58 16.44
C THR A 411 -2.09 -4.38 15.53
N LEU A 412 -3.05 -4.16 14.63
CA LEU A 412 -3.11 -2.98 13.78
C LEU A 412 -3.93 -1.89 14.47
N VAL A 413 -3.49 -0.65 14.39
CA VAL A 413 -4.21 0.53 14.88
C VAL A 413 -4.63 1.37 13.68
N TYR A 414 -5.93 1.54 13.48
CA TYR A 414 -6.52 2.30 12.38
C TYR A 414 -7.15 3.59 12.87
N ILE A 415 -6.84 4.66 12.16
CA ILE A 415 -7.54 5.95 12.21
C ILE A 415 -7.90 6.38 10.77
N PRO A 416 -8.83 7.32 10.54
CA PRO A 416 -9.21 7.71 9.20
C PRO A 416 -8.02 8.08 8.32
N GLY A 417 -7.82 7.32 7.23
CA GLY A 417 -6.74 7.53 6.25
C GLY A 417 -5.35 7.10 6.71
N HIS A 418 -5.22 6.40 7.85
CA HIS A 418 -3.92 5.95 8.33
C HIS A 418 -4.02 4.63 9.10
N ILE A 419 -2.94 3.84 9.04
CA ILE A 419 -2.81 2.57 9.76
C ILE A 419 -1.39 2.40 10.31
N MET A 420 -1.28 1.78 11.48
CA MET A 420 -0.06 1.61 12.24
C MET A 420 0.02 0.20 12.79
N LEU A 421 1.22 -0.31 13.02
CA LEU A 421 1.46 -1.58 13.70
C LEU A 421 1.84 -1.30 15.15
N TYR A 422 1.08 -1.82 16.11
CA TYR A 422 1.45 -1.80 17.53
C TYR A 422 2.66 -2.71 17.78
N ILE A 423 3.67 -2.19 18.46
CA ILE A 423 4.93 -2.90 18.74
C ILE A 423 5.20 -3.12 20.24
N GLY A 424 4.22 -2.88 21.08
CA GLY A 424 4.35 -2.91 22.54
C GLY A 424 4.28 -1.52 23.14
N SER A 425 4.55 -1.42 24.43
CA SER A 425 4.49 -0.16 25.17
C SER A 425 5.84 0.18 25.79
N ALA A 426 6.16 1.46 25.88
CA ALA A 426 7.32 2.00 26.54
C ALA A 426 6.91 2.84 27.75
N VAL A 427 7.80 2.92 28.73
CA VAL A 427 7.63 3.86 29.86
C VAL A 427 8.18 5.22 29.43
N ILE A 428 7.30 6.20 29.29
CA ILE A 428 7.62 7.59 28.98
C ILE A 428 7.05 8.45 30.12
N ASN A 429 7.91 9.18 30.82
CA ASN A 429 7.53 10.01 31.98
C ASN A 429 6.71 9.23 33.04
N GLY A 430 7.09 7.98 33.31
CA GLY A 430 6.42 7.12 34.28
C GLY A 430 5.08 6.51 33.84
N GLN A 431 4.67 6.71 32.61
CA GLN A 431 3.45 6.16 32.04
C GLN A 431 3.74 5.11 30.95
N TYR A 432 2.93 4.05 30.89
CA TYR A 432 2.97 3.07 29.79
C TYR A 432 2.29 3.67 28.56
N ILE A 433 3.11 4.00 27.56
CA ILE A 433 2.67 4.60 26.29
C ILE A 433 2.77 3.56 25.18
N PRO A 434 1.67 3.29 24.44
CA PRO A 434 1.72 2.41 23.28
C PRO A 434 2.66 2.98 22.21
N MET A 435 3.52 2.10 21.70
CA MET A 435 4.44 2.41 20.60
C MET A 435 3.97 1.76 19.31
N THR A 436 4.16 2.44 18.21
CA THR A 436 3.80 1.95 16.87
C THR A 436 4.98 2.03 15.92
N TYR A 437 5.01 1.10 14.95
CA TYR A 437 5.77 1.23 13.71
C TYR A 437 4.84 1.65 12.60
N GLN A 438 5.20 2.68 11.85
CA GLN A 438 4.34 3.26 10.83
C GLN A 438 5.13 4.07 9.80
N ASN A 439 4.62 4.20 8.59
CA ASN A 439 5.12 5.17 7.63
C ASN A 439 4.12 6.33 7.54
N ILE A 440 4.53 7.52 7.94
CA ILE A 440 3.65 8.67 8.13
C ILE A 440 4.21 9.94 7.48
N TRP A 441 3.34 10.70 6.79
CA TRP A 441 3.73 12.00 6.27
C TRP A 441 3.93 13.06 7.36
N GLY A 442 3.02 13.14 8.31
CA GLY A 442 3.14 14.11 9.41
C GLY A 442 1.87 14.30 10.22
N LEU A 443 1.97 15.16 11.24
CA LEU A 443 0.91 15.48 12.16
C LEU A 443 0.22 16.78 11.76
N ARG A 444 -1.05 16.93 12.15
CA ARG A 444 -1.84 18.14 11.88
C ARG A 444 -1.83 19.05 13.11
N PRO A 445 -1.36 20.31 12.99
CA PRO A 445 -1.58 21.33 14.00
C PRO A 445 -3.06 21.72 14.06
N GLU A 446 -3.55 22.03 15.27
CA GLU A 446 -4.90 22.55 15.46
C GLU A 446 -5.05 23.94 14.84
N GLY A 447 -6.22 24.21 14.26
CA GLY A 447 -6.60 25.54 13.76
C GLY A 447 -5.83 26.04 12.52
N VAL A 448 -4.82 25.31 12.01
CA VAL A 448 -4.04 25.73 10.85
C VAL A 448 -4.00 24.66 9.74
N LYS A 449 -3.92 25.14 8.48
CA LYS A 449 -3.83 24.29 7.29
C LYS A 449 -2.37 23.91 6.99
N SER A 450 -1.61 23.48 7.99
CA SER A 450 -0.21 23.06 7.82
C SER A 450 -0.01 21.60 8.27
N ARG A 451 1.19 21.10 8.14
CA ARG A 451 1.62 19.79 8.68
C ARG A 451 2.95 19.95 9.39
N SER A 452 3.10 19.26 10.52
CA SER A 452 4.39 18.99 11.13
C SER A 452 4.89 17.68 10.52
N ILE A 453 5.88 17.80 9.60
CA ILE A 453 6.27 16.70 8.72
C ILE A 453 7.22 15.76 9.44
N ILE A 454 6.93 14.46 9.39
CA ILE A 454 7.81 13.36 9.80
C ILE A 454 8.43 12.73 8.54
N GLY A 455 7.61 12.40 7.54
CA GLY A 455 8.02 12.10 6.17
C GLY A 455 8.62 10.72 5.94
N GLY A 456 8.37 9.73 6.79
CA GLY A 456 8.95 8.39 6.60
C GLY A 456 8.49 7.30 7.56
N SER A 457 9.17 6.16 7.47
CA SER A 457 8.96 4.99 8.33
C SER A 457 9.62 5.22 9.69
N VAL A 458 8.81 5.20 10.76
CA VAL A 458 9.26 5.58 12.11
C VAL A 458 8.66 4.68 13.19
N PHE A 459 9.38 4.61 14.31
CA PHE A 459 8.85 4.19 15.60
C PHE A 459 8.27 5.42 16.32
N PHE A 460 6.97 5.39 16.62
CA PHE A 460 6.29 6.58 17.09
C PHE A 460 5.29 6.28 18.22
N PRO A 461 5.25 7.10 19.31
CA PRO A 461 4.33 6.89 20.41
C PRO A 461 2.92 7.39 20.11
N LEU A 462 1.93 6.73 20.69
CA LEU A 462 0.55 7.21 20.73
C LEU A 462 0.32 8.06 21.99
N LEU A 463 0.86 9.27 21.98
CA LEU A 463 0.73 10.21 23.10
C LEU A 463 -0.60 10.98 23.02
N PRO A 464 -1.23 11.29 24.16
CA PRO A 464 -2.37 12.23 24.20
C PRO A 464 -1.99 13.61 23.69
N THR A 465 -0.77 14.06 23.99
CA THR A 465 -0.19 15.35 23.59
C THR A 465 1.28 15.17 23.29
N TYR A 466 1.76 15.77 22.21
CA TYR A 466 3.17 15.72 21.83
C TYR A 466 3.92 16.89 22.47
N PRO A 467 4.98 16.64 23.27
CA PRO A 467 5.71 17.70 23.97
C PRO A 467 6.46 18.65 23.03
N GLU A 468 6.78 18.20 21.82
CA GLU A 468 7.43 19.01 20.78
C GLU A 468 6.53 20.17 20.29
N ASN A 469 5.23 19.96 20.31
CA ASN A 469 4.23 20.97 19.96
C ASN A 469 2.86 20.54 20.49
N ILE A 470 2.41 21.17 21.57
CA ILE A 470 1.13 20.87 22.24
C ILE A 470 -0.10 21.17 21.39
N GLY A 471 0.04 21.98 20.34
CA GLY A 471 -1.02 22.26 19.35
C GLY A 471 -1.15 21.19 18.25
N LEU A 472 -0.43 20.07 18.32
CA LEU A 472 -0.57 18.98 17.36
C LEU A 472 -1.73 18.05 17.76
N THR A 473 -2.62 17.77 16.80
CA THR A 473 -3.70 16.79 17.00
C THR A 473 -3.10 15.41 17.19
N SER A 474 -3.37 14.77 18.32
CA SER A 474 -2.91 13.42 18.63
C SER A 474 -3.45 12.38 17.64
N LEU A 475 -2.63 11.36 17.33
CA LEU A 475 -3.08 10.21 16.54
C LEU A 475 -4.10 9.35 17.30
N VAL A 476 -4.04 9.33 18.63
CA VAL A 476 -5.00 8.57 19.45
C VAL A 476 -6.32 9.33 19.65
N ASP A 477 -6.33 10.65 19.39
CA ASP A 477 -7.52 11.49 19.50
C ASP A 477 -8.14 11.79 18.12
N LYS A 478 -8.52 10.75 17.41
CA LYS A 478 -9.21 10.85 16.12
C LYS A 478 -10.65 10.37 16.24
N ALA A 479 -11.54 10.91 15.38
CA ALA A 479 -12.96 10.58 15.38
C ALA A 479 -13.22 9.06 15.26
N GLN A 480 -12.38 8.35 14.55
CA GLN A 480 -12.40 6.89 14.50
C GLN A 480 -11.08 6.36 15.03
N PHE A 481 -11.18 5.32 15.86
CA PHE A 481 -10.03 4.59 16.40
C PHE A 481 -10.41 3.12 16.52
N LYS A 482 -9.77 2.27 15.73
CA LYS A 482 -10.06 0.83 15.68
C LYS A 482 -8.81 0.02 15.85
N LEU A 483 -8.93 -1.11 16.53
CA LEU A 483 -7.87 -2.11 16.66
C LEU A 483 -8.25 -3.33 15.85
N GLY A 484 -7.33 -3.84 15.04
CA GLY A 484 -7.48 -5.10 14.30
C GLY A 484 -6.45 -6.11 14.77
N PHE A 485 -6.86 -7.34 15.00
CA PHE A 485 -6.02 -8.39 15.54
C PHE A 485 -5.76 -9.47 14.48
N ILE A 486 -4.50 -9.78 14.26
CA ILE A 486 -4.03 -10.91 13.45
C ILE A 486 -3.83 -12.09 14.42
N GLU A 487 -4.85 -12.94 14.53
CA GLU A 487 -4.91 -14.06 15.51
C GLU A 487 -5.68 -15.26 14.97
#